data_2670b9521b784c7e9f7145bc7a09c17c
#
_entry.id   2670b9521b784c7e9f7145bc7a09c17c
#
_cell.length_a   1.000
_cell.length_b   1.000
_cell.length_c   1.000
_cell.angle_alpha   90.00
_cell.angle_beta   90.00
_cell.angle_gamma   90.00
#
_symmetry.space_group_name_H-M   'P 1'
#
loop_
_entity.id
_entity.type
_entity.pdbx_description
1 polymer ?
#
loop_
_entity_poly.entity_id
_entity_poly.type
_entity_poly.pdbx_seq_one_letter_code
_entity_poly.pdbx_strand_id
1 'polypeptide(L)'
;MGLKVMSRINNLIPLLADILTYSLSSEFSEDHVYIMDVNYPLNKITQALDEKSIAAAHKNSFNVDVEIHGYSDQGVSNAIEYSEVAPKNTGGVFTKAFLDEYKIRAVQTGRTIEASDTKCTGLKAIFHSSGRIKFIVRKSIRGKNVYVSVGSYPEFSINNAREHAFKIIQELKASVETYGERFLTHSKMTFNELVDEYEKSVLSTGVKRSANTDLSKIRKYLRPLLGAKKLAGMTEADILSYLHNLDLKPATRNRHLALIKAVFTRAIRMGYISRSPALYIKALPEVTSDRRAMDDSQLQRWMEVCECWRNGKPDHEGLALLMFLALTGLRLGETRHLRLEDVDWSRKVITLRHTKNGKLRRVPVCDKAFVLLTEQRQHLGDEGWVFPGKGTDNPVSEPRRLQKRLCEAAGIPPFTIHEMRHTFATKLIESGADIHTVKDLLGHSTIKVTELYLHASPARYHEAVNRAMNVFPA
;
A
#
# COMPACT_ATOMS: atom_id res chain seq x y z
N MET A 1 -10.85 -6.92 -48.27
CA MET A 1 -10.69 -6.30 -46.94
C MET A 1 -10.80 -7.32 -45.80
N GLY A 2 -11.58 -8.38 -45.94
CA GLY A 2 -11.77 -9.42 -44.92
C GLY A 2 -10.55 -10.32 -44.60
N LEU A 3 -9.73 -10.65 -45.61
CA LEU A 3 -8.57 -11.53 -45.46
C LEU A 3 -7.40 -10.90 -44.63
N LYS A 4 -7.24 -9.57 -44.66
CA LYS A 4 -6.24 -8.86 -43.85
C LYS A 4 -6.65 -8.74 -42.39
N VAL A 5 -7.93 -8.77 -42.06
CA VAL A 5 -8.44 -8.74 -40.66
C VAL A 5 -8.29 -10.13 -40.03
N MET A 6 -8.57 -11.21 -40.77
CA MET A 6 -8.38 -12.59 -40.28
C MET A 6 -6.92 -12.93 -40.01
N SER A 7 -5.98 -12.47 -40.86
CA SER A 7 -4.53 -12.66 -40.60
C SER A 7 -4.04 -11.92 -39.33
N ARG A 8 -4.64 -10.78 -38.99
CA ARG A 8 -4.30 -10.03 -37.78
C ARG A 8 -4.89 -10.67 -36.53
N ILE A 9 -6.07 -11.27 -36.61
CA ILE A 9 -6.67 -12.01 -35.47
C ILE A 9 -5.89 -13.29 -35.18
N ASN A 10 -5.45 -14.02 -36.20
CA ASN A 10 -4.64 -15.24 -35.98
C ASN A 10 -3.26 -14.98 -35.38
N ASN A 11 -2.70 -13.77 -35.51
CA ASN A 11 -1.46 -13.37 -34.85
C ASN A 11 -1.67 -12.93 -33.38
N LEU A 12 -2.90 -12.68 -32.96
CA LEU A 12 -3.24 -12.31 -31.59
C LEU A 12 -3.54 -13.53 -30.70
N ILE A 13 -3.91 -14.66 -31.27
CA ILE A 13 -4.24 -15.89 -30.54
C ILE A 13 -3.04 -16.43 -29.73
N PRO A 14 -1.80 -16.51 -30.25
CA PRO A 14 -0.64 -16.91 -29.46
C PRO A 14 -0.33 -15.95 -28.32
N LEU A 15 -0.51 -14.64 -28.55
CA LEU A 15 -0.25 -13.60 -27.53
C LEU A 15 -1.26 -13.68 -26.37
N LEU A 16 -2.52 -13.99 -26.67
CA LEU A 16 -3.58 -14.24 -25.67
C LEU A 16 -3.36 -15.57 -24.92
N ALA A 17 -2.82 -16.59 -25.58
CA ALA A 17 -2.45 -17.85 -24.95
C ALA A 17 -1.28 -17.67 -23.96
N ASP A 18 -0.27 -16.86 -24.30
CA ASP A 18 0.85 -16.52 -23.41
C ASP A 18 0.40 -15.71 -22.18
N ILE A 19 -0.58 -14.81 -22.36
CA ILE A 19 -1.18 -14.03 -21.27
C ILE A 19 -1.98 -14.94 -20.33
N LEU A 20 -2.73 -15.89 -20.87
CA LEU A 20 -3.50 -16.86 -20.10
C LEU A 20 -2.60 -17.87 -19.36
N THR A 21 -1.53 -18.34 -20.00
CA THR A 21 -0.55 -19.25 -19.38
C THR A 21 0.25 -18.59 -18.27
N TYR A 22 0.61 -17.31 -18.41
CA TYR A 22 1.28 -16.55 -17.35
C TYR A 22 0.34 -16.26 -16.17
N SER A 23 -0.95 -16.07 -16.44
CA SER A 23 -1.98 -15.89 -15.41
C SER A 23 -2.27 -17.16 -14.60
N LEU A 24 -2.07 -18.35 -15.20
CA LEU A 24 -2.33 -19.63 -14.55
C LEU A 24 -1.10 -20.24 -13.83
N SER A 25 0.11 -19.71 -14.06
CA SER A 25 1.34 -20.18 -13.42
C SER A 25 1.72 -19.45 -12.13
N SER A 26 1.02 -18.38 -11.76
CA SER A 26 1.16 -17.73 -10.46
C SER A 26 0.22 -18.35 -9.45
N GLU A 27 0.78 -19.08 -8.47
CA GLU A 27 0.06 -19.70 -7.38
C GLU A 27 -0.96 -18.73 -6.73
N PHE A 28 -2.24 -19.04 -6.91
CA PHE A 28 -3.34 -18.36 -6.24
C PHE A 28 -3.31 -18.72 -4.75
N SER A 29 -3.03 -17.75 -3.90
CA SER A 29 -3.51 -17.77 -2.52
C SER A 29 -4.89 -17.09 -2.51
N GLU A 30 -5.89 -17.78 -1.97
CA GLU A 30 -7.32 -17.42 -2.01
C GLU A 30 -7.72 -16.03 -1.43
N ASP A 31 -6.77 -15.22 -0.95
CA ASP A 31 -7.04 -13.94 -0.29
C ASP A 31 -6.54 -12.69 -1.03
N HIS A 32 -6.02 -12.78 -2.24
CA HIS A 32 -5.51 -11.63 -2.98
C HIS A 32 -6.06 -11.61 -4.40
N VAL A 33 -7.07 -10.79 -4.61
CA VAL A 33 -7.46 -10.33 -5.95
C VAL A 33 -6.36 -9.38 -6.42
N TYR A 34 -5.45 -9.86 -7.22
CA TYR A 34 -4.53 -9.03 -7.98
C TYR A 34 -5.32 -8.32 -9.07
N ILE A 35 -5.41 -7.00 -8.98
CA ILE A 35 -5.79 -6.17 -10.12
C ILE A 35 -4.64 -6.33 -11.10
N MET A 36 -4.90 -6.98 -12.24
CA MET A 36 -3.95 -7.07 -13.35
C MET A 36 -3.43 -5.67 -13.67
N ASP A 37 -2.12 -5.53 -13.78
CA ASP A 37 -1.51 -4.34 -14.36
C ASP A 37 -1.83 -4.32 -15.84
N VAL A 38 -2.89 -3.60 -16.19
CA VAL A 38 -3.42 -3.48 -17.55
C VAL A 38 -2.40 -2.88 -18.53
N ASN A 39 -1.28 -2.35 -18.02
CA ASN A 39 -0.24 -1.74 -18.85
C ASN A 39 0.71 -2.76 -19.51
N TYR A 40 0.85 -3.96 -18.96
CA TYR A 40 1.77 -4.95 -19.53
C TYR A 40 1.28 -5.52 -20.89
N PRO A 41 0.00 -5.84 -21.08
CA PRO A 41 -0.53 -6.20 -22.40
C PRO A 41 -0.55 -5.03 -23.39
N LEU A 42 -0.82 -3.80 -22.92
CA LEU A 42 -0.87 -2.62 -23.79
C LEU A 42 0.48 -2.31 -24.43
N ASN A 43 1.59 -2.42 -23.71
CA ASN A 43 2.91 -2.16 -24.26
C ASN A 43 3.33 -3.16 -25.35
N LYS A 44 2.86 -4.41 -25.31
CA LYS A 44 3.07 -5.39 -26.39
C LYS A 44 2.09 -5.21 -27.56
N ILE A 45 0.87 -4.76 -27.27
CA ILE A 45 -0.15 -4.48 -28.29
C ILE A 45 0.21 -3.19 -29.06
N THR A 46 0.78 -2.17 -28.40
CA THR A 46 1.23 -0.93 -29.05
C THR A 46 2.40 -1.14 -30.00
N GLN A 47 3.24 -2.16 -29.82
CA GLN A 47 4.28 -2.51 -30.79
C GLN A 47 3.73 -3.17 -32.08
N ALA A 48 2.49 -3.65 -32.05
CA ALA A 48 1.82 -4.29 -33.19
C ALA A 48 0.87 -3.35 -33.96
N LEU A 49 0.61 -2.16 -33.46
CA LEU A 49 -0.25 -1.14 -34.08
C LEU A 49 0.62 0.00 -34.67
N ASP A 50 0.21 0.58 -35.80
CA ASP A 50 0.92 1.71 -36.38
C ASP A 50 0.82 2.97 -35.51
N GLU A 51 1.79 3.89 -35.62
CA GLU A 51 1.90 5.09 -34.77
C GLU A 51 0.67 6.01 -34.80
N LYS A 52 -0.15 5.97 -35.86
CA LYS A 52 -1.40 6.74 -35.95
C LYS A 52 -2.51 6.19 -35.07
N SER A 53 -2.55 4.88 -34.88
CA SER A 53 -3.50 4.22 -33.98
C SER A 53 -3.11 4.44 -32.50
N ILE A 54 -1.82 4.57 -32.19
CA ILE A 54 -1.29 4.84 -30.84
C ILE A 54 -1.63 6.27 -30.39
N ALA A 55 -1.50 7.25 -31.28
CA ALA A 55 -1.83 8.65 -30.99
C ALA A 55 -3.33 8.86 -30.68
N ALA A 56 -4.20 8.05 -31.28
CA ALA A 56 -5.64 8.07 -30.98
C ALA A 56 -5.97 7.45 -29.61
N ALA A 57 -5.22 6.43 -29.18
CA ALA A 57 -5.42 5.77 -27.88
C ALA A 57 -4.90 6.60 -26.71
N HIS A 58 -3.78 7.32 -26.86
CA HIS A 58 -3.22 8.18 -25.81
C HIS A 58 -4.01 9.48 -25.57
N LYS A 59 -4.80 9.94 -26.54
CA LYS A 59 -5.67 11.13 -26.38
C LYS A 59 -6.92 10.87 -25.54
N ASN A 60 -7.21 9.63 -25.16
CA ASN A 60 -8.47 9.24 -24.52
C ASN A 60 -8.34 8.87 -23.03
N SER A 61 -7.21 9.14 -22.36
CA SER A 61 -7.10 9.01 -20.89
C SER A 61 -7.56 10.31 -20.22
N PHE A 62 -8.84 10.40 -19.90
CA PHE A 62 -9.43 11.58 -19.29
C PHE A 62 -9.60 11.41 -17.78
N ASN A 63 -9.17 12.44 -17.02
CA ASN A 63 -9.58 12.65 -15.65
C ASN A 63 -11.01 13.21 -15.64
N VAL A 64 -11.94 12.49 -15.05
CA VAL A 64 -13.31 12.95 -14.84
C VAL A 64 -13.47 13.24 -13.34
N ASP A 65 -13.59 14.51 -12.98
CA ASP A 65 -13.95 14.93 -11.64
C ASP A 65 -15.45 14.74 -11.44
N VAL A 66 -15.83 13.87 -10.48
CA VAL A 66 -17.20 13.59 -10.13
C VAL A 66 -17.57 14.36 -8.87
N GLU A 67 -18.28 15.46 -8.99
CA GLU A 67 -18.97 16.13 -7.89
C GLU A 67 -20.42 15.61 -7.82
N ILE A 68 -20.73 14.82 -6.80
CA ILE A 68 -22.09 14.34 -6.55
C ILE A 68 -22.73 15.24 -5.50
N HIS A 69 -23.67 16.07 -5.88
CA HIS A 69 -24.46 16.89 -4.97
C HIS A 69 -25.82 16.25 -4.72
N GLY A 70 -26.06 15.84 -3.49
CA GLY A 70 -27.37 15.35 -3.07
C GLY A 70 -28.19 16.48 -2.41
N TYR A 71 -29.41 16.70 -2.83
CA TYR A 71 -30.34 17.63 -2.19
C TYR A 71 -31.01 16.97 -1.00
N SER A 72 -31.02 17.63 0.16
CA SER A 72 -31.93 17.35 1.27
C SER A 72 -32.77 18.58 1.58
N ASP A 73 -34.07 18.38 1.86
CA ASP A 73 -35.09 19.38 2.08
C ASP A 73 -35.00 20.15 3.42
N GLN A 74 -33.85 20.19 4.09
CA GLN A 74 -33.67 21.04 5.27
C GLN A 74 -32.29 21.71 5.27
N GLY A 75 -32.39 23.04 5.31
CA GLY A 75 -31.30 23.99 5.08
C GLY A 75 -30.15 23.92 6.05
N VAL A 76 -29.00 24.39 5.61
CA VAL A 76 -28.21 25.53 6.13
C VAL A 76 -27.01 25.75 5.24
N SER A 77 -26.97 26.93 4.66
CA SER A 77 -25.89 27.86 4.28
C SER A 77 -24.47 27.31 4.05
N ASN A 78 -24.14 27.18 2.89
CA ASN A 78 -23.12 27.57 1.93
C ASN A 78 -23.30 26.80 0.61
N ALA A 79 -24.57 26.51 0.29
CA ALA A 79 -24.98 26.20 -1.06
C ALA A 79 -24.90 27.49 -1.84
N ILE A 80 -24.32 27.43 -3.03
CA ILE A 80 -24.58 28.44 -4.06
C ILE A 80 -26.09 28.64 -4.05
N GLU A 81 -26.57 29.79 -3.59
CA GLU A 81 -27.97 30.18 -3.63
C GLU A 81 -28.47 30.08 -5.07
N TYR A 82 -29.14 29.01 -5.39
CA TYR A 82 -30.02 28.97 -6.55
C TYR A 82 -31.31 29.73 -6.17
N SER A 83 -31.21 31.05 -6.12
CA SER A 83 -32.39 31.91 -6.02
C SER A 83 -33.24 31.74 -7.26
N GLU A 84 -34.49 31.31 -7.04
CA GLU A 84 -35.61 31.21 -7.94
C GLU A 84 -35.32 31.03 -9.44
N VAL A 85 -35.56 29.80 -9.88
CA VAL A 85 -35.46 29.34 -11.26
C VAL A 85 -36.39 30.09 -12.17
N ALA A 86 -35.83 30.75 -13.18
CA ALA A 86 -36.56 31.22 -14.36
C ALA A 86 -37.19 30.01 -15.10
N PRO A 87 -38.16 30.18 -15.94
CA PRO A 87 -39.24 29.21 -16.27
C PRO A 87 -38.75 27.84 -16.71
N LYS A 88 -39.52 26.84 -16.28
CA LYS A 88 -39.35 25.41 -16.53
C LYS A 88 -39.14 25.10 -18.01
N ASN A 89 -38.11 24.27 -18.30
CA ASN A 89 -37.80 23.61 -19.57
C ASN A 89 -37.36 24.49 -20.73
N THR A 90 -36.14 24.95 -20.68
CA THR A 90 -35.40 25.35 -21.88
C THR A 90 -34.54 24.16 -22.35
N GLY A 91 -35.13 23.29 -23.19
CA GLY A 91 -34.42 22.22 -23.87
C GLY A 91 -34.19 22.58 -25.32
N GLY A 92 -32.99 22.33 -25.86
CA GLY A 92 -32.65 22.53 -27.26
C GLY A 92 -31.43 21.74 -27.66
N VAL A 93 -31.16 21.67 -28.95
CA VAL A 93 -29.91 21.09 -29.44
C VAL A 93 -28.77 22.06 -29.16
N PHE A 94 -27.79 21.65 -28.33
CA PHE A 94 -26.63 22.50 -28.11
C PHE A 94 -25.85 22.69 -29.41
N THR A 95 -25.82 23.93 -29.85
CA THR A 95 -25.00 24.46 -30.93
C THR A 95 -24.25 25.67 -30.41
N LYS A 96 -23.24 26.14 -31.12
CA LYS A 96 -22.52 27.38 -30.73
C LYS A 96 -23.50 28.54 -30.60
N ALA A 97 -24.40 28.70 -31.58
CA ALA A 97 -25.40 29.78 -31.56
C ALA A 97 -26.33 29.68 -30.33
N PHE A 98 -26.78 28.49 -29.95
CA PHE A 98 -27.58 28.24 -28.77
C PHE A 98 -26.82 28.63 -27.49
N LEU A 99 -25.56 28.23 -27.38
CA LEU A 99 -24.76 28.55 -26.20
C LEU A 99 -24.48 30.05 -26.08
N ASP A 100 -24.21 30.74 -27.21
CA ASP A 100 -23.97 32.20 -27.24
C ASP A 100 -25.23 32.99 -26.90
N GLU A 101 -26.39 32.58 -27.41
CA GLU A 101 -27.70 33.22 -27.10
C GLU A 101 -27.99 33.12 -25.57
N TYR A 102 -27.88 31.94 -24.99
CA TYR A 102 -28.20 31.74 -23.58
C TYR A 102 -27.13 32.37 -22.66
N LYS A 103 -25.89 32.47 -23.10
CA LYS A 103 -24.83 33.20 -22.41
C LYS A 103 -25.18 34.70 -22.32
N ILE A 104 -25.55 35.32 -23.44
CA ILE A 104 -25.95 36.73 -23.48
C ILE A 104 -27.15 36.95 -22.58
N ARG A 105 -28.15 36.10 -22.64
CA ARG A 105 -29.36 36.15 -21.83
C ARG A 105 -29.04 36.05 -20.32
N ALA A 106 -28.14 35.17 -19.90
CA ALA A 106 -27.71 35.04 -18.53
C ALA A 106 -26.99 36.27 -18.00
N VAL A 107 -26.13 36.89 -18.83
CA VAL A 107 -25.43 38.15 -18.49
C VAL A 107 -26.40 39.29 -18.40
N GLN A 108 -27.31 39.45 -19.36
CA GLN A 108 -28.29 40.53 -19.40
C GLN A 108 -29.27 40.49 -18.23
N THR A 109 -29.72 39.30 -17.86
CA THR A 109 -30.66 39.10 -16.75
C THR A 109 -30.02 39.07 -15.37
N GLY A 110 -28.68 39.00 -15.30
CA GLY A 110 -27.95 38.82 -14.05
C GLY A 110 -28.24 37.47 -13.34
N ARG A 111 -28.92 36.54 -14.02
CA ARG A 111 -29.38 35.27 -13.42
C ARG A 111 -28.66 34.07 -14.04
N THR A 112 -28.49 33.03 -13.26
CA THR A 112 -28.00 31.74 -13.75
C THR A 112 -29.13 31.03 -14.50
N ILE A 113 -28.86 30.55 -15.73
CA ILE A 113 -29.83 29.82 -16.55
C ILE A 113 -29.32 28.39 -16.75
N GLU A 114 -30.21 27.40 -16.63
CA GLU A 114 -29.92 26.00 -16.95
C GLU A 114 -30.69 25.57 -18.20
N ALA A 115 -30.00 24.95 -19.16
CA ALA A 115 -30.63 24.36 -20.33
C ALA A 115 -30.20 22.90 -20.52
N SER A 116 -31.09 22.10 -21.14
CA SER A 116 -30.87 20.67 -21.39
C SER A 116 -30.56 20.42 -22.86
N ASP A 117 -29.57 19.56 -23.17
CA ASP A 117 -29.31 19.12 -24.54
C ASP A 117 -30.32 18.03 -24.96
N THR A 118 -31.05 18.27 -26.07
CA THR A 118 -32.00 17.29 -26.58
C THR A 118 -31.32 16.11 -27.27
N LYS A 119 -30.06 16.26 -27.77
CA LYS A 119 -29.27 15.18 -28.37
C LYS A 119 -28.61 14.27 -27.38
N CYS A 120 -28.37 14.72 -26.12
CA CYS A 120 -27.74 13.93 -25.06
C CYS A 120 -28.57 14.05 -23.79
N THR A 121 -29.50 13.09 -23.59
CA THR A 121 -30.39 13.10 -22.42
C THR A 121 -29.59 12.98 -21.12
N GLY A 122 -29.66 14.04 -20.29
CA GLY A 122 -28.93 14.14 -19.05
C GLY A 122 -27.78 15.17 -19.09
N LEU A 123 -27.31 15.56 -20.27
CA LEU A 123 -26.37 16.67 -20.40
C LEU A 123 -27.11 18.00 -20.28
N LYS A 124 -26.56 18.88 -19.44
CA LYS A 124 -27.07 20.23 -19.24
C LYS A 124 -25.94 21.24 -19.29
N ALA A 125 -26.28 22.47 -19.69
CA ALA A 125 -25.41 23.62 -19.63
C ALA A 125 -25.92 24.62 -18.59
N ILE A 126 -25.03 25.07 -17.71
CA ILE A 126 -25.28 26.13 -16.74
C ILE A 126 -24.61 27.39 -17.25
N PHE A 127 -25.41 28.42 -17.50
CA PHE A 127 -24.95 29.74 -17.94
C PHE A 127 -24.93 30.67 -16.76
N HIS A 128 -23.75 31.05 -16.31
CA HIS A 128 -23.56 31.96 -15.19
C HIS A 128 -23.73 33.42 -15.62
N SER A 129 -24.21 34.27 -14.74
CA SER A 129 -24.29 35.73 -14.98
C SER A 129 -22.93 36.37 -15.28
N SER A 130 -21.83 35.74 -14.91
CA SER A 130 -20.46 36.10 -15.28
C SER A 130 -20.06 35.74 -16.73
N GLY A 131 -20.96 35.16 -17.52
CA GLY A 131 -20.69 34.71 -18.88
C GLY A 131 -19.95 33.36 -18.99
N ARG A 132 -19.66 32.70 -17.88
CA ARG A 132 -19.11 31.32 -17.92
C ARG A 132 -20.19 30.30 -18.20
N ILE A 133 -19.86 29.26 -19.00
CA ILE A 133 -20.74 28.15 -19.32
C ILE A 133 -20.12 26.89 -18.78
N LYS A 134 -20.84 26.14 -17.92
CA LYS A 134 -20.40 24.88 -17.36
C LYS A 134 -21.32 23.76 -17.85
N PHE A 135 -20.74 22.68 -18.40
CA PHE A 135 -21.47 21.47 -18.72
C PHE A 135 -21.53 20.53 -17.54
N ILE A 136 -22.73 19.98 -17.26
CA ILE A 136 -22.97 19.01 -16.21
C ILE A 136 -23.81 17.85 -16.74
N VAL A 137 -23.65 16.68 -16.15
CA VAL A 137 -24.65 15.60 -16.25
C VAL A 137 -25.58 15.71 -15.06
N ARG A 138 -26.89 15.79 -15.33
CA ARG A 138 -27.95 15.66 -14.32
C ARG A 138 -28.85 14.50 -14.71
N LYS A 139 -28.86 13.44 -13.89
CA LYS A 139 -29.66 12.25 -14.15
C LYS A 139 -30.37 11.82 -12.87
N SER A 140 -31.66 11.51 -12.98
CA SER A 140 -32.37 10.83 -11.90
C SER A 140 -32.10 9.32 -11.98
N ILE A 141 -31.59 8.75 -10.91
CA ILE A 141 -31.30 7.33 -10.78
C ILE A 141 -31.99 6.84 -9.51
N ARG A 142 -32.94 5.91 -9.64
CA ARG A 142 -33.76 5.40 -8.53
C ARG A 142 -34.35 6.52 -7.66
N GLY A 143 -34.90 7.56 -8.31
CA GLY A 143 -35.54 8.69 -7.62
C GLY A 143 -34.59 9.75 -7.03
N LYS A 144 -33.26 9.56 -7.09
CA LYS A 144 -32.27 10.55 -6.60
C LYS A 144 -31.61 11.26 -7.79
N ASN A 145 -31.53 12.59 -7.73
CA ASN A 145 -30.81 13.38 -8.72
C ASN A 145 -29.31 13.35 -8.46
N VAL A 146 -28.53 12.92 -9.46
CA VAL A 146 -27.08 12.91 -9.46
C VAL A 146 -26.58 14.00 -10.40
N TYR A 147 -25.60 14.79 -9.94
CA TYR A 147 -24.97 15.87 -10.67
C TYR A 147 -23.48 15.57 -10.82
N VAL A 148 -22.98 15.59 -12.05
CA VAL A 148 -21.56 15.37 -12.35
C VAL A 148 -21.06 16.48 -13.26
N SER A 149 -19.97 17.13 -12.89
CA SER A 149 -19.32 18.13 -13.75
C SER A 149 -18.67 17.45 -14.95
N VAL A 150 -18.88 18.02 -16.15
CA VAL A 150 -18.31 17.52 -17.41
C VAL A 150 -17.12 18.39 -17.83
N GLY A 151 -17.28 19.72 -17.75
CA GLY A 151 -16.26 20.68 -18.17
C GLY A 151 -16.84 22.07 -18.43
N SER A 152 -16.02 23.01 -18.83
CA SER A 152 -16.42 24.39 -19.15
C SER A 152 -16.23 24.67 -20.65
N TYR A 153 -17.18 25.43 -21.22
CA TYR A 153 -17.05 25.94 -22.58
C TYR A 153 -16.30 27.29 -22.55
N PRO A 154 -15.38 27.58 -23.49
CA PRO A 154 -15.08 26.85 -24.75
C PRO A 154 -13.98 25.80 -24.64
N GLU A 155 -13.33 25.63 -23.49
CA GLU A 155 -12.26 24.64 -23.28
C GLU A 155 -12.72 23.22 -23.64
N PHE A 156 -13.99 22.92 -23.36
CA PHE A 156 -14.67 21.69 -23.72
C PHE A 156 -15.63 21.93 -24.88
N SER A 157 -15.39 21.30 -26.03
CA SER A 157 -16.31 21.39 -27.17
C SER A 157 -17.64 20.72 -26.85
N ILE A 158 -18.71 21.12 -27.57
CA ILE A 158 -20.05 20.53 -27.40
C ILE A 158 -20.03 19.02 -27.69
N ASN A 159 -19.28 18.56 -28.70
CA ASN A 159 -19.18 17.15 -29.03
C ASN A 159 -18.44 16.37 -27.94
N ASN A 160 -17.33 16.90 -27.43
CA ASN A 160 -16.63 16.30 -26.31
C ASN A 160 -17.52 16.23 -25.06
N ALA A 161 -18.30 17.29 -24.80
CA ALA A 161 -19.24 17.30 -23.68
C ALA A 161 -20.31 16.19 -23.81
N ARG A 162 -20.83 15.93 -25.02
CA ARG A 162 -21.78 14.84 -25.27
C ARG A 162 -21.14 13.46 -25.07
N GLU A 163 -19.94 13.24 -25.61
CA GLU A 163 -19.23 11.96 -25.44
C GLU A 163 -18.91 11.67 -23.97
N HIS A 164 -18.43 12.68 -23.25
CA HIS A 164 -18.15 12.55 -21.82
C HIS A 164 -19.42 12.33 -21.01
N ALA A 165 -20.47 13.09 -21.27
CA ALA A 165 -21.75 12.90 -20.61
C ALA A 165 -22.29 11.48 -20.82
N PHE A 166 -22.16 10.91 -22.03
CA PHE A 166 -22.56 9.55 -22.29
C PHE A 166 -21.76 8.53 -21.47
N LYS A 167 -20.43 8.67 -21.43
CA LYS A 167 -19.56 7.81 -20.61
C LYS A 167 -19.92 7.89 -19.13
N ILE A 168 -20.06 9.10 -18.58
CA ILE A 168 -20.46 9.33 -17.19
C ILE A 168 -21.80 8.67 -16.87
N ILE A 169 -22.79 8.79 -17.75
CA ILE A 169 -24.11 8.18 -17.56
C ILE A 169 -24.03 6.65 -17.55
N GLN A 170 -23.19 6.05 -18.39
CA GLN A 170 -22.97 4.60 -18.41
C GLN A 170 -22.26 4.14 -17.13
N GLU A 171 -21.22 4.84 -16.68
CA GLU A 171 -20.50 4.53 -15.44
C GLU A 171 -21.42 4.66 -14.21
N LEU A 172 -22.25 5.70 -14.15
CA LEU A 172 -23.22 5.87 -13.08
C LEU A 172 -24.25 4.72 -13.03
N LYS A 173 -24.73 4.27 -14.18
CA LYS A 173 -25.66 3.13 -14.24
C LYS A 173 -24.98 1.86 -13.77
N ALA A 174 -23.79 1.55 -14.29
CA ALA A 174 -23.02 0.37 -13.88
C ALA A 174 -22.68 0.39 -12.37
N SER A 175 -22.31 1.55 -11.83
CA SER A 175 -22.03 1.71 -10.41
C SER A 175 -23.27 1.45 -9.54
N VAL A 176 -24.44 1.92 -9.98
CA VAL A 176 -25.71 1.68 -9.24
C VAL A 176 -26.16 0.23 -9.37
N GLU A 177 -25.94 -0.42 -10.50
CA GLU A 177 -26.19 -1.85 -10.69
C GLU A 177 -25.29 -2.69 -9.77
N THR A 178 -24.00 -2.33 -9.67
CA THR A 178 -23.00 -3.07 -8.90
C THR A 178 -23.12 -2.81 -7.39
N TYR A 179 -23.30 -1.56 -6.98
CA TYR A 179 -23.21 -1.12 -5.58
C TYR A 179 -24.54 -0.69 -4.96
N GLY A 180 -25.61 -0.66 -5.76
CA GLY A 180 -26.97 -0.30 -5.32
C GLY A 180 -27.08 1.15 -4.84
N GLU A 181 -28.05 1.39 -3.93
CA GLU A 181 -28.33 2.74 -3.40
C GLU A 181 -27.24 3.29 -2.49
N ARG A 182 -26.35 2.45 -1.96
CA ARG A 182 -25.25 2.87 -1.09
C ARG A 182 -24.36 3.91 -1.74
N PHE A 183 -24.08 3.73 -3.05
CA PHE A 183 -23.30 4.70 -3.82
C PHE A 183 -23.94 6.11 -3.83
N LEU A 184 -25.25 6.19 -3.93
CA LEU A 184 -25.98 7.46 -3.95
C LEU A 184 -26.13 8.11 -2.58
N THR A 185 -26.23 7.30 -1.52
CA THR A 185 -26.41 7.80 -0.15
C THR A 185 -25.13 8.31 0.49
N HIS A 186 -23.98 7.80 0.11
CA HIS A 186 -22.69 8.16 0.72
C HIS A 186 -21.90 9.23 -0.06
N SER A 187 -22.54 9.88 -1.05
CA SER A 187 -21.92 10.97 -1.82
C SER A 187 -21.47 12.17 -0.97
N LYS A 188 -22.06 12.35 0.21
CA LYS A 188 -21.69 13.40 1.18
C LYS A 188 -20.64 12.97 2.20
N MET A 189 -20.26 11.68 2.21
CA MET A 189 -19.34 11.11 3.18
C MET A 189 -18.00 11.81 3.14
N THR A 190 -17.49 12.20 4.30
CA THR A 190 -16.16 12.77 4.45
C THR A 190 -15.09 11.68 4.59
N PHE A 191 -13.84 12.05 4.39
CA PHE A 191 -12.74 11.12 4.63
C PHE A 191 -12.63 10.69 6.10
N ASN A 192 -13.01 11.56 7.06
CA ASN A 192 -13.08 11.19 8.47
C ASN A 192 -14.08 10.04 8.72
N GLU A 193 -15.28 10.15 8.16
CA GLU A 193 -16.32 9.11 8.31
C GLU A 193 -15.87 7.78 7.64
N LEU A 194 -15.18 7.85 6.50
CA LEU A 194 -14.58 6.66 5.88
C LEU A 194 -13.52 6.01 6.78
N VAL A 195 -12.67 6.83 7.38
CA VAL A 195 -11.63 6.33 8.29
C VAL A 195 -12.23 5.76 9.56
N ASP A 196 -13.32 6.34 10.12
CA ASP A 196 -14.07 5.77 11.24
C ASP A 196 -14.60 4.37 10.92
N GLU A 197 -15.17 4.22 9.72
CA GLU A 197 -15.63 2.92 9.23
C GLU A 197 -14.47 1.93 9.07
N TYR A 198 -13.33 2.38 8.54
CA TYR A 198 -12.13 1.56 8.40
C TYR A 198 -11.56 1.15 9.77
N GLU A 199 -11.49 2.06 10.73
CA GLU A 199 -11.07 1.75 12.11
C GLU A 199 -11.99 0.69 12.73
N LYS A 200 -13.30 0.87 12.61
CA LYS A 200 -14.31 -0.04 13.17
C LYS A 200 -14.29 -1.42 12.50
N SER A 201 -14.20 -1.47 11.17
CA SER A 201 -14.40 -2.71 10.40
C SER A 201 -13.11 -3.48 10.13
N VAL A 202 -11.94 -2.84 10.25
CA VAL A 202 -10.64 -3.46 9.90
C VAL A 202 -9.65 -3.41 11.05
N LEU A 203 -9.49 -2.26 11.73
CA LEU A 203 -8.44 -2.12 12.72
C LEU A 203 -8.84 -2.67 14.10
N SER A 204 -10.12 -2.55 14.49
CA SER A 204 -10.61 -3.07 15.77
C SER A 204 -10.89 -4.57 15.79
N THR A 205 -10.84 -5.25 14.63
CA THR A 205 -11.07 -6.71 14.56
C THR A 205 -9.94 -7.55 15.15
N GLY A 206 -8.80 -6.94 15.49
CA GLY A 206 -7.62 -7.67 15.99
C GLY A 206 -6.84 -8.46 14.93
N VAL A 207 -7.37 -8.58 13.71
CA VAL A 207 -6.73 -9.36 12.63
C VAL A 207 -5.47 -8.66 12.11
N LYS A 208 -5.48 -7.32 12.03
CA LYS A 208 -4.37 -6.55 11.48
C LYS A 208 -3.30 -6.25 12.54
N ARG A 209 -2.17 -6.93 12.51
CA ARG A 209 -1.06 -6.72 13.46
C ARG A 209 -0.50 -5.29 13.50
N SER A 210 -0.59 -4.55 12.39
CA SER A 210 -0.14 -3.15 12.29
C SER A 210 -1.21 -2.13 12.70
N ALA A 211 -2.35 -2.54 13.26
CA ALA A 211 -3.49 -1.67 13.56
C ALA A 211 -3.07 -0.43 14.37
N ASN A 212 -2.33 -0.59 15.46
CA ASN A 212 -1.88 0.52 16.31
C ASN A 212 -0.99 1.53 15.56
N THR A 213 -0.12 1.02 14.66
CA THR A 213 0.72 1.87 13.83
C THR A 213 -0.11 2.65 12.81
N ASP A 214 -1.11 2.02 12.21
CA ASP A 214 -2.00 2.67 11.25
C ASP A 214 -2.92 3.67 11.95
N LEU A 215 -3.46 3.34 13.13
CA LEU A 215 -4.20 4.28 13.98
C LEU A 215 -3.39 5.53 14.31
N SER A 216 -2.11 5.36 14.66
CA SER A 216 -1.21 6.48 14.93
C SER A 216 -1.04 7.39 13.70
N LYS A 217 -0.85 6.83 12.50
CA LYS A 217 -0.76 7.60 11.25
C LYS A 217 -2.08 8.31 10.93
N ILE A 218 -3.20 7.62 11.11
CA ILE A 218 -4.53 8.17 10.88
C ILE A 218 -4.74 9.40 11.77
N ARG A 219 -4.55 9.25 13.08
CA ARG A 219 -4.80 10.32 14.06
C ARG A 219 -3.86 11.50 13.88
N LYS A 220 -2.56 11.22 13.68
CA LYS A 220 -1.54 12.27 13.63
C LYS A 220 -1.48 13.01 12.30
N TYR A 221 -1.78 12.34 11.18
CA TYR A 221 -1.53 12.90 9.86
C TYR A 221 -2.75 12.92 8.94
N LEU A 222 -3.46 11.78 8.79
CA LEU A 222 -4.53 11.69 7.80
C LEU A 222 -5.75 12.53 8.17
N ARG A 223 -6.23 12.42 9.41
CA ARG A 223 -7.42 13.16 9.87
C ARG A 223 -7.22 14.69 9.83
N PRO A 224 -6.11 15.27 10.32
CA PRO A 224 -5.93 16.72 10.28
C PRO A 224 -5.87 17.28 8.87
N LEU A 225 -5.29 16.54 7.90
CA LEU A 225 -5.00 17.08 6.57
C LEU A 225 -6.03 16.71 5.50
N LEU A 226 -6.67 15.55 5.62
CA LEU A 226 -7.63 15.04 4.63
C LEU A 226 -9.03 14.85 5.18
N GLY A 227 -9.19 14.81 6.50
CA GLY A 227 -10.42 14.36 7.16
C GLY A 227 -11.69 15.09 6.77
N ALA A 228 -11.63 16.41 6.62
CA ALA A 228 -12.79 17.23 6.28
C ALA A 228 -13.21 17.16 4.80
N LYS A 229 -12.35 16.57 3.93
CA LYS A 229 -12.67 16.50 2.50
C LYS A 229 -13.76 15.47 2.23
N LYS A 230 -14.71 15.81 1.35
CA LYS A 230 -15.74 14.89 0.87
C LYS A 230 -15.12 13.85 -0.07
N LEU A 231 -15.50 12.59 0.06
CA LEU A 231 -14.95 11.51 -0.76
C LEU A 231 -15.18 11.73 -2.25
N ALA A 232 -16.35 12.21 -2.62
CA ALA A 232 -16.72 12.49 -4.01
C ALA A 232 -15.87 13.59 -4.68
N GLY A 233 -15.28 14.50 -3.89
CA GLY A 233 -14.41 15.57 -4.38
C GLY A 233 -12.93 15.33 -4.13
N MET A 234 -12.53 14.19 -3.59
CA MET A 234 -11.11 13.88 -3.39
C MET A 234 -10.45 13.49 -4.69
N THR A 235 -9.37 14.21 -5.02
CA THR A 235 -8.59 14.01 -6.25
C THR A 235 -7.23 13.38 -5.96
N GLU A 236 -6.57 12.89 -7.00
CA GLU A 236 -5.18 12.45 -6.93
C GLU A 236 -4.26 13.56 -6.43
N ALA A 237 -4.51 14.81 -6.88
CA ALA A 237 -3.74 16.00 -6.46
C ALA A 237 -3.81 16.24 -4.94
N ASP A 238 -4.94 15.99 -4.30
CA ASP A 238 -5.07 16.09 -2.84
C ASP A 238 -4.16 15.11 -2.10
N ILE A 239 -4.08 13.88 -2.60
CA ILE A 239 -3.25 12.84 -1.99
C ILE A 239 -1.78 13.10 -2.27
N LEU A 240 -1.42 13.53 -3.48
CA LEU A 240 -0.05 13.94 -3.81
C LEU A 240 0.40 15.12 -2.97
N SER A 241 -0.44 16.15 -2.82
CA SER A 241 -0.18 17.31 -1.94
C SER A 241 0.02 16.86 -0.49
N TYR A 242 -0.84 15.96 0.01
CA TYR A 242 -0.66 15.38 1.34
C TYR A 242 0.70 14.70 1.49
N LEU A 243 1.07 13.81 0.56
CA LEU A 243 2.33 13.07 0.61
C LEU A 243 3.55 13.98 0.46
N HIS A 244 3.44 15.04 -0.35
CA HIS A 244 4.52 16.00 -0.56
C HIS A 244 4.79 16.85 0.69
N ASN A 245 3.73 17.28 1.36
CA ASN A 245 3.82 18.11 2.57
C ASN A 245 4.22 17.32 3.83
N LEU A 246 4.35 15.99 3.75
CA LEU A 246 4.92 15.20 4.84
C LEU A 246 6.45 15.36 4.85
N ASP A 247 6.99 15.99 5.91
CA ASP A 247 8.43 15.99 6.17
C ASP A 247 8.88 14.64 6.74
N LEU A 248 8.86 13.62 5.89
CA LEU A 248 9.18 12.23 6.24
C LEU A 248 10.00 11.57 5.11
N LYS A 249 10.80 10.57 5.49
CA LYS A 249 11.59 9.77 4.53
C LYS A 249 10.68 9.07 3.50
N PRO A 250 11.15 8.85 2.25
CA PRO A 250 10.36 8.20 1.19
C PRO A 250 9.68 6.90 1.62
N ALA A 251 10.40 6.03 2.32
CA ALA A 251 9.84 4.78 2.84
C ALA A 251 8.65 4.99 3.80
N THR A 252 8.67 6.06 4.60
CA THR A 252 7.55 6.38 5.49
C THR A 252 6.37 6.96 4.71
N ARG A 253 6.62 7.84 3.72
CA ARG A 253 5.58 8.36 2.81
C ARG A 253 4.90 7.21 2.05
N ASN A 254 5.67 6.23 1.57
CA ASN A 254 5.13 5.03 0.92
C ASN A 254 4.21 4.22 1.83
N ARG A 255 4.53 4.12 3.13
CA ARG A 255 3.63 3.48 4.12
C ARG A 255 2.34 4.27 4.34
N HIS A 256 2.37 5.60 4.26
CA HIS A 256 1.16 6.43 4.25
C HIS A 256 0.33 6.19 2.99
N LEU A 257 0.96 6.17 1.82
CA LEU A 257 0.30 5.86 0.55
C LEU A 257 -0.37 4.47 0.59
N ALA A 258 0.33 3.45 1.09
CA ALA A 258 -0.23 2.12 1.23
C ALA A 258 -1.47 2.08 2.15
N LEU A 259 -1.44 2.83 3.26
CA LEU A 259 -2.59 2.96 4.15
C LEU A 259 -3.76 3.67 3.46
N ILE A 260 -3.51 4.77 2.75
CA ILE A 260 -4.53 5.50 1.98
C ILE A 260 -5.16 4.58 0.93
N LYS A 261 -4.34 3.84 0.17
CA LYS A 261 -4.84 2.85 -0.80
C LYS A 261 -5.72 1.79 -0.15
N ALA A 262 -5.34 1.27 1.02
CA ALA A 262 -6.14 0.29 1.76
C ALA A 262 -7.49 0.86 2.22
N VAL A 263 -7.52 2.10 2.71
CA VAL A 263 -8.75 2.80 3.11
C VAL A 263 -9.68 2.98 1.91
N PHE A 264 -9.17 3.46 0.77
CA PHE A 264 -9.97 3.62 -0.44
C PHE A 264 -10.40 2.28 -1.07
N THR A 265 -9.58 1.25 -0.99
CA THR A 265 -10.00 -0.11 -1.41
C THR A 265 -11.19 -0.58 -0.59
N ARG A 266 -11.21 -0.30 0.72
CA ARG A 266 -12.37 -0.59 1.56
C ARG A 266 -13.59 0.23 1.12
N ALA A 267 -13.42 1.52 0.81
CA ALA A 267 -14.50 2.38 0.32
C ALA A 267 -15.14 1.84 -0.97
N ILE A 268 -14.32 1.35 -1.90
CA ILE A 268 -14.82 0.71 -3.13
C ILE A 268 -15.60 -0.56 -2.80
N ARG A 269 -15.05 -1.45 -1.96
CA ARG A 269 -15.74 -2.70 -1.56
C ARG A 269 -17.09 -2.45 -0.87
N MET A 270 -17.20 -1.36 -0.14
CA MET A 270 -18.46 -0.95 0.52
C MET A 270 -19.41 -0.19 -0.41
N GLY A 271 -18.98 0.13 -1.64
CA GLY A 271 -19.78 0.86 -2.61
C GLY A 271 -19.92 2.35 -2.31
N TYR A 272 -19.02 2.94 -1.53
CA TYR A 272 -19.04 4.38 -1.23
C TYR A 272 -18.50 5.24 -2.37
N ILE A 273 -17.53 4.71 -3.11
CA ILE A 273 -16.94 5.30 -4.31
C ILE A 273 -16.74 4.21 -5.38
N SER A 274 -16.75 4.60 -6.64
CA SER A 274 -16.50 3.69 -7.78
C SER A 274 -15.01 3.51 -8.08
N ARG A 275 -14.18 4.51 -7.76
CA ARG A 275 -12.75 4.53 -8.08
C ARG A 275 -11.94 5.17 -6.96
N SER A 276 -10.74 4.65 -6.73
CA SER A 276 -9.81 5.24 -5.75
C SER A 276 -9.04 6.41 -6.35
N PRO A 277 -9.00 7.57 -5.69
CA PRO A 277 -8.15 8.68 -6.12
C PRO A 277 -6.65 8.37 -5.96
N ALA A 278 -6.29 7.33 -5.19
CA ALA A 278 -4.90 6.91 -5.01
C ALA A 278 -4.45 5.79 -5.97
N LEU A 279 -5.30 5.41 -6.95
CA LEU A 279 -5.07 4.23 -7.78
C LEU A 279 -3.73 4.28 -8.52
N TYR A 280 -3.45 5.37 -9.21
CA TYR A 280 -2.27 5.51 -10.07
C TYR A 280 -1.05 6.12 -9.41
N ILE A 281 -1.15 6.55 -8.15
CA ILE A 281 -0.01 7.10 -7.43
C ILE A 281 1.04 6.00 -7.21
N LYS A 282 2.22 6.21 -7.79
CA LYS A 282 3.36 5.30 -7.63
C LYS A 282 4.09 5.57 -6.31
N ALA A 283 4.66 4.51 -5.73
CA ALA A 283 5.54 4.64 -4.59
C ALA A 283 6.83 5.38 -4.98
N LEU A 284 7.35 6.17 -4.05
CA LEU A 284 8.64 6.84 -4.22
C LEU A 284 9.78 5.81 -4.22
N PRO A 285 10.86 6.03 -4.96
CA PRO A 285 12.06 5.21 -4.86
C PRO A 285 12.56 5.19 -3.41
N GLU A 286 12.82 4.01 -2.89
CA GLU A 286 13.40 3.83 -1.56
C GLU A 286 14.89 3.53 -1.71
N VAL A 287 15.72 4.38 -1.12
CA VAL A 287 17.16 4.06 -0.98
C VAL A 287 17.26 3.00 0.10
N THR A 288 17.63 1.79 -0.28
CA THR A 288 17.99 0.76 0.68
C THR A 288 19.29 1.18 1.36
N SER A 289 19.23 1.43 2.67
CA SER A 289 20.47 1.61 3.43
C SER A 289 21.29 0.30 3.38
N ASP A 290 22.59 0.44 3.21
CA ASP A 290 23.48 -0.71 3.33
C ASP A 290 23.22 -1.42 4.67
N ARG A 291 22.95 -2.71 4.57
CA ARG A 291 22.70 -3.54 5.73
C ARG A 291 24.06 -3.84 6.35
N ARG A 292 24.29 -3.28 7.52
CA ARG A 292 25.53 -3.52 8.26
C ARG A 292 25.52 -4.90 8.89
N ALA A 293 26.61 -5.62 8.76
CA ALA A 293 26.96 -6.77 9.58
C ALA A 293 28.18 -6.40 10.41
N MET A 294 28.26 -6.86 11.66
CA MET A 294 29.49 -6.74 12.45
C MET A 294 30.55 -7.65 11.82
N ASP A 295 31.76 -7.15 11.71
CA ASP A 295 32.94 -7.99 11.44
C ASP A 295 33.27 -8.85 12.67
N ASP A 296 34.21 -9.79 12.50
CA ASP A 296 34.56 -10.73 13.60
C ASP A 296 35.10 -10.03 14.83
N SER A 297 35.91 -8.99 14.65
CA SER A 297 36.48 -8.23 15.75
C SER A 297 35.42 -7.43 16.52
N GLN A 298 34.48 -6.83 15.82
CA GLN A 298 33.36 -6.11 16.42
C GLN A 298 32.41 -7.07 17.18
N LEU A 299 32.09 -8.21 16.58
CA LEU A 299 31.25 -9.22 17.21
C LEU A 299 31.91 -9.78 18.46
N GLN A 300 33.20 -10.07 18.39
CA GLN A 300 33.98 -10.57 19.53
C GLN A 300 33.97 -9.57 20.68
N ARG A 301 34.38 -8.31 20.44
CA ARG A 301 34.35 -7.26 21.47
C ARG A 301 32.97 -7.07 22.08
N TRP A 302 31.93 -7.08 21.26
CA TRP A 302 30.57 -6.96 21.72
C TRP A 302 30.17 -8.13 22.64
N MET A 303 30.51 -9.37 22.26
CA MET A 303 30.25 -10.56 23.09
C MET A 303 31.03 -10.53 24.40
N GLU A 304 32.30 -10.14 24.39
CA GLU A 304 33.14 -10.01 25.60
C GLU A 304 32.50 -9.02 26.61
N VAL A 305 32.03 -7.88 26.13
CA VAL A 305 31.29 -6.91 26.96
C VAL A 305 30.00 -7.51 27.53
N CYS A 306 29.26 -8.24 26.69
CA CYS A 306 28.03 -8.91 27.14
C CYS A 306 28.33 -9.94 28.25
N GLU A 307 29.34 -10.76 28.08
CA GLU A 307 29.74 -11.77 29.06
C GLU A 307 30.24 -11.11 30.39
N CYS A 308 31.05 -10.05 30.29
CA CYS A 308 31.49 -9.28 31.43
C CYS A 308 30.32 -8.68 32.23
N TRP A 309 29.36 -8.06 31.51
CA TRP A 309 28.19 -7.45 32.18
C TRP A 309 27.25 -8.49 32.75
N ARG A 310 27.14 -9.65 32.17
CA ARG A 310 26.33 -10.77 32.63
C ARG A 310 26.90 -11.34 33.96
N ASN A 311 28.21 -11.53 34.04
CA ASN A 311 28.89 -12.04 35.25
C ASN A 311 28.75 -11.07 36.41
N GLY A 312 28.63 -9.75 36.15
CA GLY A 312 28.41 -8.73 37.18
C GLY A 312 26.96 -8.54 37.60
N LYS A 313 25.97 -8.97 36.79
CA LYS A 313 24.54 -8.81 37.08
C LYS A 313 23.74 -9.91 36.34
N PRO A 314 23.58 -11.09 36.94
CA PRO A 314 22.91 -12.22 36.30
C PRO A 314 21.43 -11.97 35.91
N ASP A 315 20.76 -11.02 36.56
CA ASP A 315 19.31 -10.74 36.35
C ASP A 315 18.99 -9.85 35.13
N HIS A 316 19.83 -9.81 34.11
CA HIS A 316 19.59 -8.93 32.99
C HIS A 316 18.96 -9.69 31.81
N GLU A 317 17.63 -9.95 31.88
CA GLU A 317 16.89 -10.65 30.81
C GLU A 317 17.06 -9.96 29.46
N GLY A 318 17.20 -8.64 29.45
CA GLY A 318 17.50 -7.88 28.23
C GLY A 318 18.85 -8.21 27.61
N LEU A 319 19.86 -8.54 28.46
CA LEU A 319 21.19 -8.91 28.01
C LEU A 319 21.19 -10.35 27.45
N ALA A 320 20.60 -11.28 28.19
CA ALA A 320 20.42 -12.67 27.74
C ALA A 320 19.65 -12.74 26.41
N LEU A 321 18.59 -11.95 26.26
CA LEU A 321 17.84 -11.80 25.00
C LEU A 321 18.74 -11.33 23.86
N LEU A 322 19.56 -10.29 24.05
CA LEU A 322 20.45 -9.77 23.00
C LEU A 322 21.52 -10.79 22.60
N MET A 323 22.14 -11.47 23.57
CA MET A 323 23.10 -12.53 23.28
C MET A 323 22.45 -13.68 22.50
N PHE A 324 21.26 -14.10 22.92
CA PHE A 324 20.52 -15.14 22.22
C PHE A 324 20.15 -14.76 20.79
N LEU A 325 19.76 -13.50 20.55
CA LEU A 325 19.50 -12.98 19.20
C LEU A 325 20.76 -13.00 18.32
N ALA A 326 21.92 -12.65 18.87
CA ALA A 326 23.18 -12.71 18.13
C ALA A 326 23.56 -14.15 17.74
N LEU A 327 23.29 -15.12 18.63
CA LEU A 327 23.62 -16.54 18.42
C LEU A 327 22.61 -17.32 17.55
N THR A 328 21.41 -16.77 17.31
CA THR A 328 20.33 -17.47 16.60
C THR A 328 19.81 -16.74 15.37
N GLY A 329 20.06 -15.45 15.25
CA GLY A 329 19.53 -14.61 14.17
C GLY A 329 18.01 -14.52 14.13
N LEU A 330 17.29 -14.89 15.18
CA LEU A 330 15.82 -14.85 15.23
C LEU A 330 15.29 -13.42 15.19
N ARG A 331 14.02 -13.27 14.85
CA ARG A 331 13.38 -11.95 14.97
C ARG A 331 13.15 -11.61 16.44
N LEU A 332 13.40 -10.35 16.81
CA LEU A 332 13.18 -9.87 18.18
C LEU A 332 11.80 -10.27 18.73
N GLY A 333 10.74 -10.09 17.92
CA GLY A 333 9.39 -10.45 18.35
C GLY A 333 9.19 -11.96 18.55
N GLU A 334 9.84 -12.81 17.76
CA GLU A 334 9.81 -14.26 17.91
C GLU A 334 10.53 -14.68 19.20
N THR A 335 11.71 -14.12 19.43
CA THR A 335 12.54 -14.44 20.62
C THR A 335 11.90 -13.96 21.92
N ARG A 336 11.36 -12.76 21.95
CA ARG A 336 10.68 -12.22 23.13
C ARG A 336 9.49 -13.08 23.57
N HIS A 337 8.79 -13.72 22.65
CA HIS A 337 7.63 -14.57 22.93
C HIS A 337 7.99 -16.06 22.98
N LEU A 338 9.27 -16.38 23.13
CA LEU A 338 9.70 -17.76 23.32
C LEU A 338 9.40 -18.18 24.76
N ARG A 339 8.83 -19.37 24.92
CA ARG A 339 8.53 -19.94 26.23
C ARG A 339 9.42 -21.15 26.50
N LEU A 340 9.65 -21.45 27.77
CA LEU A 340 10.49 -22.59 28.21
C LEU A 340 9.90 -23.92 27.75
N GLU A 341 8.58 -24.06 27.75
CA GLU A 341 7.86 -25.23 27.23
C GLU A 341 7.93 -25.41 25.71
N ASP A 342 8.44 -24.41 24.98
CA ASP A 342 8.67 -24.49 23.52
C ASP A 342 10.08 -25.03 23.18
N VAL A 343 10.89 -25.37 24.16
CA VAL A 343 12.26 -25.88 23.98
C VAL A 343 12.28 -27.40 24.07
N ASP A 344 12.70 -28.07 23.00
CA ASP A 344 13.05 -29.48 23.04
C ASP A 344 14.49 -29.61 23.58
N TRP A 345 14.59 -29.90 24.86
CA TRP A 345 15.85 -29.98 25.60
C TRP A 345 16.74 -31.13 25.13
N SER A 346 16.13 -32.20 24.61
CA SER A 346 16.86 -33.39 24.14
C SER A 346 17.51 -33.19 22.79
N ARG A 347 16.82 -32.47 21.89
CA ARG A 347 17.23 -32.23 20.50
C ARG A 347 17.87 -30.86 20.29
N LYS A 348 17.90 -29.99 21.29
CA LYS A 348 18.34 -28.60 21.21
C LYS A 348 17.56 -27.82 20.11
N VAL A 349 16.25 -27.97 20.08
CA VAL A 349 15.38 -27.33 19.07
C VAL A 349 14.35 -26.47 19.79
N ILE A 350 14.16 -25.26 19.30
CA ILE A 350 13.10 -24.36 19.76
C ILE A 350 11.93 -24.35 18.78
N THR A 351 10.71 -24.25 19.30
CA THR A 351 9.48 -24.15 18.52
C THR A 351 8.94 -22.73 18.57
N LEU A 352 8.97 -21.99 17.47
CA LEU A 352 8.47 -20.63 17.38
C LEU A 352 6.99 -20.64 17.00
N ARG A 353 6.11 -20.28 17.94
CA ARG A 353 4.64 -20.21 17.73
C ARG A 353 4.20 -18.82 17.22
N HIS A 354 4.88 -17.76 17.66
CA HIS A 354 4.55 -16.37 17.32
C HIS A 354 5.36 -15.87 16.11
N THR A 355 5.19 -16.47 14.95
CA THR A 355 5.86 -16.04 13.72
C THR A 355 5.06 -14.97 12.97
N LYS A 356 5.73 -14.17 12.11
CA LYS A 356 5.07 -13.13 11.31
C LYS A 356 3.97 -13.69 10.40
N ASN A 357 4.15 -14.91 9.91
CA ASN A 357 3.23 -15.57 8.96
C ASN A 357 2.26 -16.53 9.66
N GLY A 358 2.23 -16.58 10.99
CA GLY A 358 1.38 -17.49 11.76
C GLY A 358 1.77 -18.98 11.67
N LYS A 359 2.77 -19.34 10.88
CA LYS A 359 3.21 -20.74 10.71
C LYS A 359 4.19 -21.11 11.83
N LEU A 360 3.99 -22.26 12.43
CA LEU A 360 4.91 -22.89 13.37
C LEU A 360 6.27 -23.12 12.70
N ARG A 361 7.37 -22.81 13.40
CA ARG A 361 8.72 -23.05 12.90
C ARG A 361 9.60 -23.67 13.97
N ARG A 362 10.28 -24.75 13.66
CA ARG A 362 11.29 -25.39 14.51
C ARG A 362 12.68 -24.93 14.07
N VAL A 363 13.49 -24.51 15.02
CA VAL A 363 14.84 -23.98 14.77
C VAL A 363 15.82 -24.67 15.71
N PRO A 364 16.83 -25.36 15.19
CA PRO A 364 17.94 -25.87 16.00
C PRO A 364 18.76 -24.69 16.55
N VAL A 365 19.27 -24.83 17.75
CA VAL A 365 20.11 -23.81 18.38
C VAL A 365 21.52 -24.36 18.60
N CYS A 366 22.54 -23.51 18.45
CA CYS A 366 23.92 -23.89 18.72
C CYS A 366 24.16 -24.08 20.22
N ASP A 367 25.25 -24.77 20.56
CA ASP A 367 25.58 -25.09 21.97
C ASP A 367 25.64 -23.84 22.86
N LYS A 368 26.25 -22.73 22.40
CA LYS A 368 26.31 -21.47 23.16
C LYS A 368 24.91 -20.92 23.45
N ALA A 369 24.00 -20.95 22.47
CA ALA A 369 22.62 -20.51 22.68
C ALA A 369 21.86 -21.47 23.60
N PHE A 370 22.14 -22.76 23.52
CA PHE A 370 21.55 -23.77 24.40
C PHE A 370 21.99 -23.62 25.85
N VAL A 371 23.26 -23.28 26.11
CA VAL A 371 23.76 -22.93 27.46
C VAL A 371 22.95 -21.77 28.05
N LEU A 372 22.73 -20.70 27.28
CA LEU A 372 21.88 -19.59 27.72
C LEU A 372 20.46 -20.01 28.10
N LEU A 373 19.86 -20.90 27.29
CA LEU A 373 18.53 -21.44 27.59
C LEU A 373 18.52 -22.26 28.88
N THR A 374 19.56 -23.09 29.09
CA THR A 374 19.70 -23.92 30.28
C THR A 374 19.83 -23.07 31.54
N GLU A 375 20.61 -22.00 31.52
CA GLU A 375 20.73 -21.07 32.61
C GLU A 375 19.41 -20.35 32.91
N GLN A 376 18.70 -19.92 31.89
CA GLN A 376 17.35 -19.32 32.05
C GLN A 376 16.39 -20.31 32.72
N ARG A 377 16.41 -21.58 32.30
CA ARG A 377 15.60 -22.63 32.93
C ARG A 377 15.95 -22.84 34.41
N GLN A 378 17.25 -22.84 34.74
CA GLN A 378 17.69 -22.99 36.13
C GLN A 378 17.19 -21.86 37.03
N HIS A 379 17.10 -20.62 36.49
CA HIS A 379 16.64 -19.45 37.26
C HIS A 379 15.10 -19.34 37.29
N LEU A 380 14.40 -19.73 36.22
CA LEU A 380 12.98 -19.45 36.04
C LEU A 380 12.07 -20.67 36.23
N GLY A 381 12.63 -21.89 36.22
CA GLY A 381 11.86 -23.13 36.21
C GLY A 381 11.63 -23.67 34.81
N ASP A 382 10.60 -24.51 34.64
CA ASP A 382 10.34 -25.25 33.41
C ASP A 382 9.29 -24.59 32.51
N GLU A 383 8.58 -23.59 33.00
CA GLU A 383 7.47 -22.95 32.32
C GLU A 383 7.58 -21.41 32.32
N GLY A 384 6.93 -20.78 31.35
CA GLY A 384 6.88 -19.32 31.24
C GLY A 384 7.79 -18.74 30.16
N TRP A 385 7.98 -17.43 30.20
CA TRP A 385 8.82 -16.73 29.22
C TRP A 385 10.31 -17.07 29.46
N VAL A 386 11.04 -17.40 28.38
CA VAL A 386 12.51 -17.53 28.45
C VAL A 386 13.17 -16.20 28.84
N PHE A 387 12.57 -15.08 28.40
CA PHE A 387 13.04 -13.73 28.72
C PHE A 387 11.88 -12.91 29.31
N PRO A 388 11.60 -13.06 30.62
CA PRO A 388 10.49 -12.38 31.27
C PRO A 388 10.76 -10.89 31.44
N GLY A 389 9.71 -10.09 31.51
CA GLY A 389 9.77 -8.69 31.90
C GLY A 389 9.72 -8.53 33.44
N LYS A 390 10.29 -7.47 33.93
CA LYS A 390 10.33 -7.20 35.40
C LYS A 390 8.93 -7.10 35.98
N GLY A 391 8.62 -8.00 36.91
CA GLY A 391 7.38 -7.95 37.70
C GLY A 391 6.08 -8.07 36.97
N THR A 392 6.08 -8.65 35.74
CA THR A 392 4.90 -8.79 34.90
C THR A 392 4.86 -10.16 34.25
N ASP A 393 3.65 -10.65 33.93
CA ASP A 393 3.45 -11.82 33.08
C ASP A 393 3.75 -11.58 31.59
N ASN A 394 4.38 -10.46 31.28
CA ASN A 394 4.74 -10.07 29.93
C ASN A 394 6.22 -10.37 29.63
N PRO A 395 6.58 -10.65 28.38
CA PRO A 395 7.97 -10.82 27.99
C PRO A 395 8.74 -9.49 28.12
N VAL A 396 10.06 -9.57 28.27
CA VAL A 396 10.96 -8.41 28.35
C VAL A 396 10.68 -7.39 27.23
N SER A 397 10.73 -6.12 27.55
CA SER A 397 10.59 -5.03 26.58
C SER A 397 11.79 -5.00 25.61
N GLU A 398 11.65 -4.31 24.48
CA GLU A 398 12.73 -4.19 23.50
C GLU A 398 13.93 -3.44 24.09
N PRO A 399 15.12 -4.08 24.23
CA PRO A 399 16.26 -3.52 24.99
C PRO A 399 17.13 -2.58 24.13
N ARG A 400 16.51 -1.61 23.42
CA ARG A 400 17.25 -0.68 22.52
C ARG A 400 18.28 0.17 23.25
N ARG A 401 17.96 0.65 24.46
CA ARG A 401 18.89 1.46 25.25
C ARG A 401 20.07 0.64 25.75
N LEU A 402 19.82 -0.60 26.16
CA LEU A 402 20.88 -1.54 26.56
C LEU A 402 21.79 -1.84 25.37
N GLN A 403 21.23 -2.16 24.21
CA GLN A 403 21.99 -2.40 22.98
C GLN A 403 22.92 -1.24 22.63
N LYS A 404 22.43 0.01 22.72
CA LYS A 404 23.26 1.19 22.48
C LYS A 404 24.43 1.27 23.46
N ARG A 405 24.19 1.06 24.75
CA ARG A 405 25.24 1.07 25.79
C ARG A 405 26.26 -0.04 25.59
N LEU A 406 25.85 -1.22 25.14
CA LEU A 406 26.77 -2.33 24.81
C LEU A 406 27.68 -1.98 23.63
N CYS A 407 27.15 -1.34 22.57
CA CYS A 407 27.97 -0.87 21.47
C CYS A 407 28.99 0.19 21.92
N GLU A 408 28.58 1.13 22.76
CA GLU A 408 29.45 2.17 23.31
C GLU A 408 30.57 1.53 24.17
N ALA A 409 30.25 0.59 25.04
CA ALA A 409 31.21 -0.11 25.91
C ALA A 409 32.16 -1.00 25.09
N ALA A 410 31.70 -1.60 24.00
CA ALA A 410 32.52 -2.41 23.09
C ALA A 410 33.39 -1.57 22.12
N GLY A 411 33.24 -0.23 22.13
CA GLY A 411 33.96 0.64 21.20
C GLY A 411 33.61 0.36 19.72
N ILE A 412 32.36 -0.02 19.44
CA ILE A 412 31.88 -0.28 18.09
C ILE A 412 30.82 0.76 17.68
N PRO A 413 30.67 1.01 16.36
CA PRO A 413 29.63 1.89 15.88
C PRO A 413 28.23 1.45 16.34
N PRO A 414 27.25 2.37 16.51
CA PRO A 414 25.90 2.02 16.90
C PRO A 414 25.30 0.96 15.97
N PHE A 415 24.77 -0.11 16.57
CA PHE A 415 24.26 -1.29 15.89
C PHE A 415 22.83 -1.59 16.36
N THR A 416 21.89 -1.79 15.44
CA THR A 416 20.51 -2.08 15.80
C THR A 416 20.32 -3.57 16.08
N ILE A 417 19.31 -3.90 16.88
CA ILE A 417 18.95 -5.31 17.16
C ILE A 417 18.65 -6.09 15.86
N HIS A 418 18.12 -5.42 14.83
CA HIS A 418 17.85 -6.07 13.57
C HIS A 418 19.13 -6.37 12.76
N GLU A 419 20.16 -5.54 12.90
CA GLU A 419 21.46 -5.75 12.27
C GLU A 419 22.22 -6.94 12.87
N MET A 420 21.92 -7.37 14.13
CA MET A 420 22.41 -8.64 14.67
C MET A 420 21.97 -9.85 13.86
N ARG A 421 20.72 -9.83 13.40
CA ARG A 421 20.22 -10.87 12.51
C ARG A 421 20.93 -10.84 11.14
N HIS A 422 21.30 -9.65 10.65
CA HIS A 422 22.12 -9.52 9.44
C HIS A 422 23.50 -10.10 9.67
N THR A 423 24.14 -9.80 10.80
CA THR A 423 25.42 -10.38 11.19
C THR A 423 25.37 -11.90 11.22
N PHE A 424 24.36 -12.48 11.88
CA PHE A 424 24.18 -13.93 11.93
C PHE A 424 24.00 -14.53 10.52
N ALA A 425 23.18 -13.92 9.67
CA ALA A 425 22.98 -14.38 8.30
C ALA A 425 24.27 -14.34 7.47
N THR A 426 25.03 -13.24 7.59
CA THR A 426 26.32 -13.08 6.92
C THR A 426 27.31 -14.13 7.38
N LYS A 427 27.41 -14.38 8.71
CA LYS A 427 28.31 -15.40 9.26
C LYS A 427 27.94 -16.82 8.82
N LEU A 428 26.66 -17.15 8.72
CA LEU A 428 26.24 -18.45 8.16
C LEU A 428 26.66 -18.60 6.70
N ILE A 429 26.49 -17.55 5.91
CA ILE A 429 26.92 -17.58 4.50
C ILE A 429 28.43 -17.66 4.38
N GLU A 430 29.20 -16.92 5.20
CA GLU A 430 30.66 -16.97 5.26
C GLU A 430 31.16 -18.36 5.67
N SER A 431 30.44 -19.06 6.57
CA SER A 431 30.77 -20.45 6.94
C SER A 431 30.46 -21.49 5.87
N GLY A 432 29.93 -21.09 4.70
CA GLY A 432 29.62 -21.98 3.60
C GLY A 432 28.20 -22.58 3.61
N ALA A 433 27.32 -22.14 4.51
CA ALA A 433 25.94 -22.59 4.50
C ALA A 433 25.25 -22.19 3.18
N ASP A 434 24.44 -23.10 2.63
CA ASP A 434 23.66 -22.81 1.43
C ASP A 434 22.53 -21.82 1.73
N ILE A 435 22.10 -21.11 0.68
CA ILE A 435 21.12 -20.02 0.82
C ILE A 435 19.75 -20.51 1.28
N HIS A 436 19.35 -21.75 0.95
CA HIS A 436 18.07 -22.30 1.37
C HIS A 436 18.10 -22.61 2.87
N THR A 437 19.20 -23.21 3.35
CA THR A 437 19.42 -23.44 4.78
C THR A 437 19.36 -22.12 5.56
N VAL A 438 20.05 -21.06 5.09
CA VAL A 438 20.00 -19.74 5.72
C VAL A 438 18.59 -19.14 5.69
N LYS A 439 17.89 -19.24 4.56
CA LYS A 439 16.48 -18.82 4.43
C LYS A 439 15.59 -19.51 5.46
N ASP A 440 15.71 -20.82 5.59
CA ASP A 440 14.85 -21.62 6.47
C ASP A 440 15.17 -21.37 7.94
N LEU A 441 16.45 -21.32 8.34
CA LEU A 441 16.89 -20.95 9.69
C LEU A 441 16.40 -19.55 10.10
N LEU A 442 16.45 -18.60 9.19
CA LEU A 442 15.96 -17.24 9.44
C LEU A 442 14.43 -17.13 9.28
N GLY A 443 13.76 -18.03 8.58
CA GLY A 443 12.34 -17.96 8.28
C GLY A 443 12.00 -16.79 7.36
N HIS A 444 12.73 -16.64 6.28
CA HIS A 444 12.40 -15.71 5.21
C HIS A 444 11.31 -16.30 4.31
N SER A 445 10.28 -15.54 4.00
CA SER A 445 9.19 -15.99 3.14
C SER A 445 9.63 -16.20 1.69
N THR A 446 10.63 -15.46 1.24
CA THR A 446 11.19 -15.55 -0.11
C THR A 446 12.71 -15.59 -0.06
N ILE A 447 13.32 -16.25 -1.05
CA ILE A 447 14.78 -16.33 -1.18
C ILE A 447 15.41 -14.95 -1.45
N LYS A 448 14.70 -14.06 -2.16
CA LYS A 448 15.15 -12.68 -2.46
C LYS A 448 15.61 -11.91 -1.21
N VAL A 449 15.02 -12.19 -0.06
CA VAL A 449 15.44 -11.56 1.21
C VAL A 449 16.80 -12.08 1.67
N THR A 450 17.12 -13.33 1.36
CA THR A 450 18.39 -13.99 1.74
C THR A 450 19.48 -13.68 0.71
N GLU A 451 19.15 -13.50 -0.56
CA GLU A 451 20.08 -13.09 -1.63
C GLU A 451 20.82 -11.79 -1.30
N LEU A 452 20.21 -10.92 -0.53
CA LEU A 452 20.82 -9.65 -0.09
C LEU A 452 22.10 -9.85 0.75
N TYR A 453 22.31 -11.04 1.31
CA TYR A 453 23.52 -11.38 2.07
C TYR A 453 24.62 -11.99 1.20
N LEU A 454 24.31 -12.45 -0.01
CA LEU A 454 25.30 -13.01 -0.94
C LEU A 454 26.28 -11.96 -1.42
N HIS A 455 25.85 -10.70 -1.53
CA HIS A 455 26.69 -9.60 -2.02
C HIS A 455 27.63 -9.03 -0.94
N ALA A 456 27.50 -9.48 0.30
CA ALA A 456 28.25 -8.93 1.43
C ALA A 456 29.66 -9.52 1.61
N SER A 457 30.05 -10.58 0.86
CA SER A 457 31.33 -11.26 1.06
C SER A 457 32.09 -11.52 -0.25
N PRO A 458 32.94 -10.56 -0.70
CA PRO A 458 33.85 -10.78 -1.83
C PRO A 458 34.80 -11.97 -1.61
N ALA A 459 35.22 -12.22 -0.37
CA ALA A 459 36.12 -13.33 -0.01
C ALA A 459 35.56 -14.69 -0.41
N ARG A 460 34.23 -14.89 -0.29
CA ARG A 460 33.54 -16.13 -0.68
C ARG A 460 33.61 -16.38 -2.18
N TYR A 461 33.50 -15.35 -2.99
CA TYR A 461 33.63 -15.50 -4.45
C TYR A 461 35.06 -15.92 -4.82
N HIS A 462 36.09 -15.32 -4.20
CA HIS A 462 37.48 -15.72 -4.37
C HIS A 462 37.72 -17.17 -3.96
N GLU A 463 37.21 -17.58 -2.80
CA GLU A 463 37.35 -18.94 -2.31
C GLU A 463 36.64 -19.96 -3.23
N ALA A 464 35.41 -19.63 -3.68
CA ALA A 464 34.67 -20.49 -4.59
C ALA A 464 35.37 -20.66 -5.94
N VAL A 465 35.92 -19.55 -6.49
CA VAL A 465 36.72 -19.59 -7.74
C VAL A 465 37.95 -20.41 -7.53
N ASN A 466 38.73 -20.18 -6.48
CA ASN A 466 39.92 -20.95 -6.18
C ASN A 466 39.63 -22.44 -6.00
N ARG A 467 38.56 -22.80 -5.27
CA ARG A 467 38.14 -24.19 -5.08
C ARG A 467 37.73 -24.86 -6.40
N ALA A 468 37.02 -24.14 -7.26
CA ALA A 468 36.59 -24.64 -8.57
C ALA A 468 37.81 -24.78 -9.52
N MET A 469 38.80 -23.92 -9.41
CA MET A 469 40.01 -23.91 -10.29
C MET A 469 41.13 -24.82 -9.80
N ASN A 470 41.08 -25.33 -8.55
CA ASN A 470 42.09 -26.29 -8.04
C ASN A 470 42.09 -27.63 -8.79
N VAL A 471 41.19 -27.84 -9.75
CA VAL A 471 41.21 -29.00 -10.67
C VAL A 471 42.27 -28.85 -11.76
N PHE A 472 42.74 -27.64 -12.02
CA PHE A 472 43.80 -27.38 -13.02
C PHE A 472 45.15 -27.52 -12.35
N PRO A 473 46.07 -28.30 -12.94
CA PRO A 473 47.47 -28.35 -12.46
C PRO A 473 48.14 -26.97 -12.59
N ALA A 474 48.98 -26.64 -11.61
CA ALA A 474 49.73 -25.38 -11.58
C ALA A 474 50.74 -25.30 -12.76
#